data_0493e29c765b749c358d97a2cab5ddbf
#
_entry.id   0493e29c765b749c358d97a2cab5ddbf
#
_cell.length_a   1.000
_cell.length_b   1.000
_cell.length_c   1.000
_cell.angle_alpha   90.00
_cell.angle_beta   90.00
_cell.angle_gamma   90.00
#
_symmetry.space_group_name_H-M   'P 1'
#
loop_
_entity.id
_entity.type
_entity.pdbx_description
1 polymer ?
#
loop_
_entity_poly.entity_id
_entity_poly.type
_entity_poly.pdbx_seq_one_letter_code
_entity_poly.pdbx_strand_id
1 'polypeptide(L)'
;METFADRKAGYLRTEQGLREQQRRMAEIRATAESDDELISVTVGGYGELVELRLDPRVFRTPDSTGLAQAITKTVHRAAELAHEEGFAIIADLFPAGVTPETADLRLGPVVHELDRRIAGGER
;
A
#
# COMPACT_ATOMS: atom_id res chain seq x y z
N MET A 1 1.98 -36.72 15.75
CA MET A 1 1.31 -35.91 16.78
C MET A 1 2.17 -34.70 17.12
N GLU A 2 1.61 -33.53 17.09
CA GLU A 2 2.35 -32.31 17.34
C GLU A 2 2.68 -32.15 18.82
N THR A 3 3.96 -31.93 19.14
CA THR A 3 4.43 -31.71 20.51
C THR A 3 4.34 -30.22 20.89
N PHE A 4 4.50 -29.93 22.17
CA PHE A 4 4.56 -28.55 22.65
C PHE A 4 5.73 -27.79 22.00
N ALA A 5 6.89 -28.44 21.85
CA ALA A 5 8.05 -27.86 21.19
C ALA A 5 7.77 -27.56 19.71
N ASP A 6 7.07 -28.44 19.02
CA ASP A 6 6.69 -28.24 17.62
C ASP A 6 5.75 -27.04 17.46
N ARG A 7 4.77 -26.89 18.38
CA ARG A 7 3.86 -25.73 18.36
C ARG A 7 4.61 -24.44 18.60
N LYS A 8 5.52 -24.44 19.56
CA LYS A 8 6.33 -23.26 19.86
C LYS A 8 7.21 -22.87 18.69
N ALA A 9 7.85 -23.84 18.04
CA ALA A 9 8.69 -23.61 16.86
C ALA A 9 7.85 -23.07 15.70
N GLY A 10 6.63 -23.58 15.49
CA GLY A 10 5.71 -23.10 14.47
C GLY A 10 5.27 -21.67 14.75
N TYR A 11 4.97 -21.33 15.98
CA TYR A 11 4.59 -19.97 16.39
C TYR A 11 5.73 -18.99 16.12
N LEU A 12 6.96 -19.33 16.52
CA LEU A 12 8.13 -18.47 16.30
C LEU A 12 8.41 -18.25 14.81
N ARG A 13 8.26 -19.30 14.00
CA ARG A 13 8.45 -19.16 12.56
C ARG A 13 7.41 -18.26 11.94
N THR A 14 6.15 -18.37 12.37
CA THR A 14 5.07 -17.52 11.89
C THR A 14 5.31 -16.07 12.26
N GLU A 15 5.72 -15.81 13.50
CA GLU A 15 6.04 -14.46 13.96
C GLU A 15 7.20 -13.85 13.16
N GLN A 16 8.25 -14.61 12.93
CA GLN A 16 9.39 -14.16 12.13
C GLN A 16 8.98 -13.90 10.68
N GLY A 17 8.12 -14.75 10.12
CA GLY A 17 7.59 -14.57 8.78
C GLY A 17 6.79 -13.28 8.64
N LEU A 18 5.94 -12.98 9.64
CA LEU A 18 5.17 -11.74 9.65
C LEU A 18 6.07 -10.51 9.76
N ARG A 19 7.10 -10.56 10.60
CA ARG A 19 8.07 -9.47 10.72
C ARG A 19 8.82 -9.23 9.42
N GLU A 20 9.23 -10.31 8.76
CA GLU A 20 9.90 -10.22 7.47
C GLU A 20 8.99 -9.60 6.41
N GLN A 21 7.72 -9.99 6.38
CA GLN A 21 6.74 -9.41 5.45
C GLN A 21 6.50 -7.94 5.75
N GLN A 22 6.40 -7.56 7.03
CA GLN A 22 6.26 -6.17 7.42
C GLN A 22 7.46 -5.35 6.98
N ARG A 23 8.67 -5.89 7.12
CA ARG A 23 9.89 -5.24 6.67
C ARG A 23 9.87 -5.02 5.16
N ARG A 24 9.49 -6.06 4.40
CA ARG A 24 9.41 -5.97 2.95
C ARG A 24 8.36 -4.96 2.51
N MET A 25 7.22 -4.91 3.19
CA MET A 25 6.18 -3.89 2.95
C MET A 25 6.72 -2.48 3.16
N ALA A 26 7.48 -2.29 4.22
CA ALA A 26 8.07 -0.98 4.55
C ALA A 26 9.12 -0.53 3.53
N GLU A 27 9.71 -1.46 2.79
CA GLU A 27 10.72 -1.16 1.76
C GLU A 27 10.12 -0.89 0.38
N ILE A 28 8.83 -1.10 0.20
CA ILE A 28 8.19 -0.88 -1.10
C ILE A 28 8.33 0.58 -1.52
N ARG A 29 8.73 0.76 -2.78
CA ARG A 29 8.78 2.05 -3.45
C ARG A 29 8.21 1.88 -4.85
N ALA A 30 7.04 2.42 -5.09
CA ALA A 30 6.37 2.34 -6.38
C ALA A 30 6.33 3.74 -7.00
N THR A 31 6.81 3.85 -8.22
CA THR A 31 6.90 5.13 -8.93
C THR A 31 6.02 5.10 -10.16
N ALA A 32 5.25 6.16 -10.35
CA ALA A 32 4.46 6.39 -11.54
C ALA A 32 4.77 7.77 -12.11
N GLU A 33 4.55 7.92 -13.41
CA GLU A 33 4.72 9.19 -14.10
C GLU A 33 3.41 9.61 -14.74
N SER A 34 3.23 10.94 -14.90
CA SER A 34 2.12 11.47 -15.67
C SER A 34 2.28 11.15 -17.15
N ASP A 35 1.20 11.32 -17.93
CA ASP A 35 1.20 11.00 -19.35
C ASP A 35 2.23 11.83 -20.14
N ASP A 36 2.46 13.08 -19.70
CA ASP A 36 3.46 13.96 -20.32
C ASP A 36 4.87 13.80 -19.72
N GLU A 37 5.03 12.88 -18.75
CA GLU A 37 6.30 12.59 -18.06
C GLU A 37 6.87 13.76 -17.27
N LEU A 38 6.09 14.83 -17.04
CA LEU A 38 6.56 15.99 -16.27
C LEU A 38 6.37 15.83 -14.77
N ILE A 39 5.59 14.85 -14.34
CA ILE A 39 5.31 14.57 -12.93
C ILE A 39 5.72 13.14 -12.64
N SER A 40 6.50 12.95 -11.59
CA SER A 40 6.88 11.63 -11.10
C SER A 40 6.51 11.53 -9.62
N VAL A 41 5.83 10.46 -9.23
CA VAL A 41 5.37 10.24 -7.85
C VAL A 41 5.88 8.89 -7.39
N THR A 42 6.50 8.86 -6.21
CA THR A 42 6.89 7.63 -5.54
C THR A 42 6.12 7.51 -4.24
N VAL A 43 5.50 6.35 -4.03
CA VAL A 43 4.76 6.04 -2.80
C VAL A 43 5.34 4.78 -2.15
N GLY A 44 5.11 4.66 -0.84
CA GLY A 44 5.51 3.48 -0.09
C GLY A 44 4.43 2.41 -0.06
N GLY A 45 4.71 1.32 0.67
CA GLY A 45 3.84 0.13 0.71
C GLY A 45 2.45 0.37 1.28
N TYR A 46 2.28 1.42 2.04
CA TYR A 46 0.98 1.80 2.63
C TYR A 46 0.31 2.94 1.89
N GLY A 47 0.82 3.29 0.70
CA GLY A 47 0.29 4.37 -0.10
C GLY A 47 0.77 5.76 0.29
N GLU A 48 1.69 5.85 1.26
CA GLU A 48 2.24 7.13 1.71
C GLU A 48 3.12 7.77 0.63
N LEU A 49 3.00 9.07 0.47
CA LEU A 49 3.82 9.81 -0.48
C LEU A 49 5.25 9.90 0.04
N VAL A 50 6.20 9.36 -0.73
CA VAL A 50 7.62 9.38 -0.40
C VAL A 50 8.32 10.51 -1.14
N GLU A 51 8.02 10.70 -2.42
CA GLU A 51 8.66 11.72 -3.24
C GLU A 51 7.71 12.19 -4.33
N LEU A 52 7.74 13.48 -4.58
CA LEU A 52 7.07 14.12 -5.70
C LEU A 52 8.10 14.93 -6.48
N ARG A 53 8.22 14.66 -7.77
CA ARG A 53 9.11 15.42 -8.66
C ARG A 53 8.28 16.09 -9.72
N LEU A 54 8.55 17.39 -9.91
CA LEU A 54 7.92 18.18 -10.95
C LEU A 54 9.01 18.71 -11.88
N ASP A 55 8.87 18.43 -13.16
CA ASP A 55 9.74 19.06 -14.17
C ASP A 55 9.36 20.55 -14.25
N PRO A 56 10.33 21.48 -14.31
CA PRO A 56 10.01 22.91 -14.37
C PRO A 56 9.09 23.30 -15.53
N ARG A 57 9.02 22.49 -16.57
CA ARG A 57 8.11 22.73 -17.71
C ARG A 57 6.64 22.72 -17.33
N VAL A 58 6.27 22.17 -16.15
CA VAL A 58 4.88 22.24 -15.68
C VAL A 58 4.40 23.67 -15.50
N PHE A 59 5.33 24.61 -15.30
CA PHE A 59 5.02 26.02 -15.07
C PHE A 59 4.91 26.84 -16.36
N ARG A 60 5.14 26.25 -17.53
CA ARG A 60 5.02 26.94 -18.81
C ARG A 60 3.59 27.35 -19.10
N THR A 61 2.62 26.56 -18.63
CA THR A 61 1.20 26.88 -18.71
C THR A 61 0.68 27.01 -17.28
N PRO A 62 0.30 28.22 -16.84
CA PRO A 62 -0.15 28.43 -15.46
C PRO A 62 -1.59 27.93 -15.28
N ASP A 63 -1.72 26.62 -15.07
CA ASP A 63 -2.98 25.94 -14.84
C ASP A 63 -2.88 25.14 -13.55
N SER A 64 -3.17 25.78 -12.41
CA SER A 64 -3.05 25.13 -11.11
C SER A 64 -4.06 23.99 -10.93
N THR A 65 -5.25 24.12 -11.48
CA THR A 65 -6.27 23.08 -11.40
C THR A 65 -5.87 21.85 -12.19
N GLY A 66 -5.41 22.03 -13.42
CA GLY A 66 -4.93 20.93 -14.25
C GLY A 66 -3.71 20.24 -13.65
N LEU A 67 -2.78 21.01 -13.08
CA LEU A 67 -1.61 20.47 -12.43
C LEU A 67 -2.01 19.63 -11.20
N ALA A 68 -2.91 20.14 -10.36
CA ALA A 68 -3.39 19.42 -9.19
C ALA A 68 -4.06 18.10 -9.58
N GLN A 69 -4.90 18.12 -10.62
CA GLN A 69 -5.55 16.90 -11.12
C GLN A 69 -4.53 15.90 -11.66
N ALA A 70 -3.52 16.34 -12.38
CA ALA A 70 -2.47 15.48 -12.91
C ALA A 70 -1.64 14.85 -11.80
N ILE A 71 -1.30 15.62 -10.76
CA ILE A 71 -0.60 15.10 -9.58
C ILE A 71 -1.44 14.04 -8.88
N THR A 72 -2.73 14.34 -8.63
CA THR A 72 -3.64 13.41 -7.98
C THR A 72 -3.76 12.09 -8.74
N LYS A 73 -3.93 12.17 -10.06
CA LYS A 73 -4.01 10.99 -10.91
C LYS A 73 -2.73 10.15 -10.86
N THR A 74 -1.58 10.82 -10.86
CA THR A 74 -0.27 10.14 -10.81
C THR A 74 -0.06 9.49 -9.45
N VAL A 75 -0.46 10.13 -8.36
CA VAL A 75 -0.41 9.55 -7.01
C VAL A 75 -1.26 8.28 -6.95
N HIS A 76 -2.49 8.32 -7.48
CA HIS A 76 -3.35 7.13 -7.49
C HIS A 76 -2.74 5.98 -8.29
N ARG A 77 -2.11 6.30 -9.41
CA ARG A 77 -1.43 5.29 -10.23
C ARG A 77 -0.28 4.64 -9.48
N ALA A 78 0.53 5.45 -8.79
CA ALA A 78 1.63 4.94 -7.97
C ALA A 78 1.12 4.08 -6.81
N ALA A 79 0.02 4.50 -6.18
CA ALA A 79 -0.59 3.75 -5.08
C ALA A 79 -1.11 2.39 -5.55
N GLU A 80 -1.67 2.30 -6.75
CA GLU A 80 -2.11 1.03 -7.32
C GLU A 80 -0.93 0.08 -7.54
N LEU A 81 0.20 0.59 -8.03
CA LEU A 81 1.41 -0.20 -8.20
C LEU A 81 1.94 -0.71 -6.87
N ALA A 82 1.95 0.15 -5.84
CA ALA A 82 2.37 -0.24 -4.50
C ALA A 82 1.45 -1.31 -3.91
N HIS A 83 0.15 -1.19 -4.15
CA HIS A 83 -0.85 -2.16 -3.72
C HIS A 83 -0.57 -3.54 -4.33
N GLU A 84 -0.30 -3.58 -5.63
CA GLU A 84 0.04 -4.83 -6.32
C GLU A 84 1.30 -5.47 -5.77
N GLU A 85 2.35 -4.67 -5.52
CA GLU A 85 3.58 -5.17 -4.93
C GLU A 85 3.36 -5.71 -3.52
N GLY A 86 2.59 -5.00 -2.72
CA GLY A 86 2.25 -5.42 -1.36
C GLY A 86 1.45 -6.71 -1.34
N PHE A 87 0.49 -6.84 -2.26
CA PHE A 87 -0.28 -8.07 -2.39
C PHE A 87 0.63 -9.26 -2.71
N ALA A 88 1.59 -9.08 -3.62
CA ALA A 88 2.53 -10.15 -3.96
C ALA A 88 3.35 -10.61 -2.75
N ILE A 89 3.72 -9.68 -1.87
CA ILE A 89 4.49 -10.00 -0.66
C ILE A 89 3.69 -10.86 0.31
N ILE A 90 2.41 -10.56 0.49
CA ILE A 90 1.57 -11.23 1.49
C ILE A 90 0.57 -12.22 0.89
N ALA A 91 0.72 -12.55 -0.39
CA ALA A 91 -0.21 -13.42 -1.11
C ALA A 91 -0.37 -14.80 -0.43
N ASP A 92 0.70 -15.32 0.17
CA ASP A 92 0.69 -16.61 0.85
C ASP A 92 -0.18 -16.62 2.12
N LEU A 93 -0.55 -15.44 2.63
CA LEU A 93 -1.40 -15.32 3.81
C LEU A 93 -2.88 -15.36 3.48
N PHE A 94 -3.24 -15.27 2.19
CA PHE A 94 -4.63 -15.23 1.75
C PHE A 94 -5.07 -16.57 1.16
N PRO A 95 -6.37 -16.90 1.28
CA PRO A 95 -6.92 -18.08 0.62
C PRO A 95 -6.79 -17.98 -0.91
N ALA A 96 -6.80 -19.14 -1.57
CA ALA A 96 -6.82 -19.18 -3.02
C ALA A 96 -8.04 -18.41 -3.57
N GLY A 97 -7.84 -17.68 -4.64
CA GLY A 97 -8.89 -16.88 -5.27
C GLY A 97 -8.98 -15.44 -4.82
N VAL A 98 -8.21 -15.04 -3.79
CA VAL A 98 -8.14 -13.64 -3.39
C VAL A 98 -7.22 -12.89 -4.36
N THR A 99 -7.69 -11.75 -4.86
CA THR A 99 -6.95 -10.91 -5.80
C THR A 99 -6.66 -9.55 -5.18
N PRO A 100 -5.76 -8.73 -5.78
CA PRO A 100 -5.51 -7.38 -5.28
C PRO A 100 -6.78 -6.52 -5.19
N GLU A 101 -7.74 -6.73 -6.07
CA GLU A 101 -9.00 -5.99 -6.08
C GLU A 101 -9.89 -6.38 -4.91
N THR A 102 -9.80 -7.63 -4.44
CA THR A 102 -10.61 -8.13 -3.32
C THR A 102 -9.90 -8.03 -1.99
N ALA A 103 -8.57 -7.87 -1.99
CA ALA A 103 -7.75 -7.75 -0.79
C ALA A 103 -7.38 -6.27 -0.58
N ASP A 104 -7.90 -5.67 0.49
CA ASP A 104 -7.55 -4.29 0.82
C ASP A 104 -6.27 -4.29 1.65
N LEU A 105 -5.14 -4.09 1.00
CA LEU A 105 -3.82 -4.10 1.63
C LEU A 105 -3.56 -2.86 2.48
N ARG A 106 -4.45 -1.89 2.46
CA ARG A 106 -4.40 -0.74 3.37
C ARG A 106 -5.10 -1.06 4.68
N LEU A 107 -5.46 -2.31 4.87
CA LEU A 107 -6.25 -2.76 6.01
C LEU A 107 -7.61 -2.06 6.09
N GLY A 108 -8.14 -1.65 4.92
CA GLY A 108 -9.41 -0.95 4.84
C GLY A 108 -10.56 -1.66 5.51
N PRO A 109 -10.79 -2.98 5.24
CA PRO A 109 -11.84 -3.71 5.93
C PRO A 109 -11.66 -3.74 7.44
N VAL A 110 -10.42 -3.91 7.92
CA VAL A 110 -10.10 -3.94 9.35
C VAL A 110 -10.26 -2.56 9.96
N VAL A 111 -9.71 -1.54 9.32
CA VAL A 111 -9.82 -0.15 9.77
C VAL A 111 -11.27 0.29 9.80
N HIS A 112 -12.02 -0.04 8.76
CA HIS A 112 -13.45 0.30 8.68
C HIS A 112 -14.25 -0.34 9.82
N GLU A 113 -13.96 -1.60 10.14
CA GLU A 113 -14.59 -2.29 11.26
C GLU A 113 -14.24 -1.62 12.59
N LEU A 114 -12.99 -1.24 12.79
CA LEU A 114 -12.56 -0.54 13.98
C LEU A 114 -13.23 0.84 14.10
N ASP A 115 -13.29 1.56 13.00
CA ASP A 115 -13.96 2.88 12.97
C ASP A 115 -15.43 2.75 13.36
N ARG A 116 -16.13 1.74 12.86
CA ARG A 116 -17.52 1.50 13.24
C ARG A 116 -17.68 1.20 14.72
N ARG A 117 -16.77 0.41 15.30
CA ARG A 117 -16.80 0.08 16.72
C ARG A 117 -16.54 1.32 17.59
N ILE A 118 -15.58 2.13 17.19
CA ILE A 118 -15.25 3.37 17.88
C ILE A 118 -16.44 4.33 17.82
N ALA A 119 -17.03 4.53 16.65
CA ALA A 119 -18.19 5.39 16.47
C ALA A 119 -19.40 4.90 17.28
N GLY A 120 -19.61 3.58 17.31
CA GLY A 120 -20.67 2.98 18.10
C GLY A 120 -20.43 3.08 19.60
N GLY A 121 -19.16 3.02 20.03
CA GLY A 121 -18.77 3.12 21.43
C GLY A 121 -18.88 4.52 22.03
N GLU A 122 -18.88 5.54 21.20
CA GLU A 122 -18.98 6.93 21.64
C GLU A 122 -20.39 7.43 21.89
N ARG A 123 -21.37 6.59 21.65
CA ARG A 123 -22.79 6.97 21.81
C ARG A 123 -23.34 6.68 23.21
#